data_3e3087bb6e91bc79c7e5e5591257580f
#
_entry.id   3e3087bb6e91bc79c7e5e5591257580f
#
_cell.length_a   1.000
_cell.length_b   1.000
_cell.length_c   1.000
_cell.angle_alpha   90.00
_cell.angle_beta   90.00
_cell.angle_gamma   90.00
#
_symmetry.space_group_name_H-M   'P 1'
#
loop_
_entity.id
_entity.type
_entity.pdbx_description
1 polymer ?
#
loop_
_entity_poly.entity_id
_entity_poly.type
_entity_poly.pdbx_seq_one_letter_code
_entity_poly.pdbx_strand_id
1 'polypeptide(L)'
;KFSRACNSYEEWALPQRYSAERLKEIEDIKGSVLDVGCGTGLMSQGLQEVVGVDIAMGMARIYKERFGKVVLGDAHNLPFKDKSFDCVVSNFALHWTDINKSLPEALRVCKRLFLCALPVEGSLPQTGFPFPKVEEVGSILESKATIKSFFVEDILIPFQGWDLIRFFHYTGSSYNPLLKGGIISKRRLESMIKTIDKPLFRVLFFSCEVKG
;
A
#
# COMPACT_ATOMS: atom_id res chain seq x y z
N LYS A 1 4.16 -0.51 14.84
CA LYS A 1 3.75 -1.92 14.64
C LYS A 1 4.51 -2.53 13.46
N PHE A 2 4.47 -1.93 12.26
CA PHE A 2 5.22 -2.37 11.08
C PHE A 2 6.73 -2.48 11.35
N SER A 3 7.31 -1.62 12.17
CA SER A 3 8.72 -1.68 12.56
C SER A 3 9.15 -2.97 13.28
N ARG A 4 8.21 -3.76 13.82
CA ARG A 4 8.51 -5.05 14.47
C ARG A 4 8.42 -6.25 13.51
N ALA A 5 7.67 -6.10 12.43
CA ALA A 5 7.44 -7.16 11.44
C ALA A 5 8.51 -7.18 10.32
N CYS A 6 9.38 -6.18 10.27
CA CYS A 6 10.23 -5.91 9.11
C CYS A 6 11.16 -7.07 8.70
N ASN A 7 11.72 -7.85 9.63
CA ASN A 7 12.69 -8.89 9.31
C ASN A 7 12.10 -10.13 8.62
N SER A 8 10.80 -10.41 8.84
CA SER A 8 10.08 -11.55 8.24
C SER A 8 9.02 -11.13 7.23
N TYR A 9 8.86 -9.81 7.03
CA TYR A 9 7.78 -9.24 6.22
C TYR A 9 7.72 -9.85 4.82
N GLU A 10 8.84 -9.93 4.12
CA GLU A 10 8.87 -10.33 2.71
C GLU A 10 8.57 -11.81 2.47
N GLU A 11 8.83 -12.67 3.45
CA GLU A 11 8.48 -14.09 3.38
C GLU A 11 6.95 -14.28 3.35
N TRP A 12 6.23 -13.36 4.00
CA TRP A 12 4.79 -13.40 4.13
C TRP A 12 4.04 -12.45 3.18
N ALA A 13 4.72 -11.43 2.65
CA ALA A 13 4.12 -10.38 1.82
C ALA A 13 3.92 -10.80 0.35
N LEU A 14 3.47 -12.05 0.09
CA LEU A 14 3.28 -12.57 -1.27
C LEU A 14 2.22 -11.78 -2.06
N PRO A 15 1.03 -11.43 -1.49
CA PRO A 15 0.07 -10.58 -2.20
C PRO A 15 0.64 -9.19 -2.54
N GLN A 16 1.42 -8.59 -1.63
CA GLN A 16 2.03 -7.29 -1.84
C GLN A 16 3.13 -7.34 -2.92
N ARG A 17 3.88 -8.44 -2.99
CA ARG A 17 4.88 -8.67 -4.04
C ARG A 17 4.22 -8.82 -5.40
N TYR A 18 3.20 -9.68 -5.50
CA TYR A 18 2.42 -9.85 -6.73
C TYR A 18 1.86 -8.51 -7.21
N SER A 19 1.25 -7.76 -6.29
CA SER A 19 0.68 -6.45 -6.59
C SER A 19 1.74 -5.44 -7.08
N ALA A 20 2.94 -5.43 -6.49
CA ALA A 20 4.03 -4.56 -6.93
C ALA A 20 4.50 -4.89 -8.35
N GLU A 21 4.64 -6.18 -8.68
CA GLU A 21 4.99 -6.60 -10.05
C GLU A 21 3.88 -6.22 -11.04
N ARG A 22 2.63 -6.51 -10.69
CA ARG A 22 1.47 -6.19 -11.52
C ARG A 22 1.34 -4.69 -11.79
N LEU A 23 1.62 -3.85 -10.79
CA LEU A 23 1.56 -2.39 -10.92
C LEU A 23 2.62 -1.87 -11.91
N LYS A 24 3.81 -2.46 -11.94
CA LYS A 24 4.89 -2.10 -12.87
C LYS A 24 4.59 -2.48 -14.34
N GLU A 25 3.66 -3.41 -14.57
CA GLU A 25 3.23 -3.80 -15.92
C GLU A 25 2.25 -2.79 -16.54
N ILE A 26 1.61 -1.94 -15.73
CA ILE A 26 0.56 -1.03 -16.19
C ILE A 26 1.14 0.14 -16.99
N GLU A 27 2.26 0.69 -16.53
CA GLU A 27 2.87 1.88 -17.11
C GLU A 27 4.40 1.84 -17.01
N ASP A 28 5.06 2.52 -17.91
CA ASP A 28 6.50 2.70 -17.91
C ASP A 28 6.92 3.79 -16.91
N ILE A 29 7.53 3.37 -15.81
CA ILE A 29 7.94 4.25 -14.70
C ILE A 29 9.33 4.80 -15.00
N LYS A 30 9.42 6.09 -15.32
CA LYS A 30 10.67 6.77 -15.70
C LYS A 30 10.88 8.06 -14.94
N GLY A 31 12.15 8.47 -14.82
CA GLY A 31 12.57 9.70 -14.14
C GLY A 31 12.67 9.51 -12.63
N SER A 32 12.58 10.61 -11.91
CA SER A 32 12.62 10.63 -10.45
C SER A 32 11.33 10.03 -9.86
N VAL A 33 11.46 9.04 -8.98
CA VAL A 33 10.34 8.28 -8.41
C VAL A 33 10.24 8.48 -6.91
N LEU A 34 9.03 8.74 -6.40
CA LEU A 34 8.71 8.65 -4.97
C LEU A 34 7.88 7.40 -4.71
N ASP A 35 8.35 6.54 -3.80
CA ASP A 35 7.59 5.37 -3.30
C ASP A 35 6.94 5.73 -1.95
N VAL A 36 5.61 5.93 -1.96
CA VAL A 36 4.83 6.34 -0.78
C VAL A 36 4.35 5.14 0.01
N GLY A 37 4.77 5.06 1.29
CA GLY A 37 4.59 3.88 2.11
C GLY A 37 5.50 2.75 1.63
N CYS A 38 6.76 3.09 1.40
CA CYS A 38 7.73 2.24 0.70
C CYS A 38 8.02 0.89 1.39
N GLY A 39 7.74 0.77 2.68
CA GLY A 39 7.96 -0.46 3.44
C GLY A 39 9.41 -0.94 3.34
N THR A 40 9.60 -2.20 2.94
CA THR A 40 10.91 -2.80 2.67
C THR A 40 11.42 -2.56 1.23
N GLY A 41 10.61 -1.91 0.38
CA GLY A 41 10.98 -1.55 -0.99
C GLY A 41 10.52 -2.54 -2.06
N LEU A 42 9.48 -3.34 -1.83
CA LEU A 42 8.96 -4.28 -2.85
C LEU A 42 8.61 -3.56 -4.17
N MET A 43 7.99 -2.38 -4.09
CA MET A 43 7.65 -1.59 -5.27
C MET A 43 8.89 -0.96 -5.92
N SER A 44 9.89 -0.60 -5.12
CA SER A 44 11.11 0.07 -5.59
C SER A 44 12.10 -0.86 -6.31
N GLN A 45 11.93 -2.18 -6.23
CA GLN A 45 12.81 -3.13 -6.91
C GLN A 45 12.81 -2.91 -8.43
N GLY A 46 14.01 -2.75 -9.00
CA GLY A 46 14.20 -2.50 -10.43
C GLY A 46 13.96 -1.06 -10.89
N LEU A 47 13.46 -0.16 -10.02
CA LEU A 47 13.32 1.26 -10.32
C LEU A 47 14.65 1.99 -10.14
N GLN A 48 14.89 2.99 -10.99
CA GLN A 48 16.02 3.91 -10.88
C GLN A 48 15.56 5.22 -10.22
N GLU A 49 16.52 5.97 -9.66
CA GLU A 49 16.27 7.29 -9.04
C GLU A 49 15.09 7.33 -8.06
N VAL A 50 14.95 6.29 -7.25
CA VAL A 50 13.84 6.15 -6.32
C VAL A 50 14.17 6.70 -4.94
N VAL A 51 13.21 7.40 -4.35
CA VAL A 51 13.20 7.85 -2.95
C VAL A 51 12.01 7.22 -2.26
N GLY A 52 12.22 6.57 -1.11
CA GLY A 52 11.12 6.05 -0.30
C GLY A 52 10.64 7.05 0.73
N VAL A 53 9.37 6.99 1.09
CA VAL A 53 8.82 7.63 2.29
C VAL A 53 7.97 6.63 3.05
N ASP A 54 8.20 6.51 4.36
CA ASP A 54 7.43 5.64 5.25
C ASP A 54 7.32 6.26 6.64
N ILE A 55 6.23 6.01 7.34
CA ILE A 55 6.03 6.46 8.72
C ILE A 55 6.68 5.50 9.74
N ALA A 56 6.93 4.26 9.33
CA ALA A 56 7.48 3.21 10.19
C ALA A 56 9.01 3.19 10.12
N MET A 57 9.67 3.67 11.18
CA MET A 57 11.13 3.73 11.27
C MET A 57 11.83 2.40 10.96
N GLY A 58 11.28 1.25 11.37
CA GLY A 58 11.85 -0.07 11.08
C GLY A 58 11.84 -0.40 9.59
N MET A 59 10.77 -0.04 8.89
CA MET A 59 10.65 -0.20 7.44
C MET A 59 11.63 0.74 6.72
N ALA A 60 11.64 2.01 7.10
CA ALA A 60 12.55 3.00 6.53
C ALA A 60 14.02 2.61 6.69
N ARG A 61 14.40 1.97 7.81
CA ARG A 61 15.78 1.47 8.00
C ARG A 61 16.14 0.41 6.96
N ILE A 62 15.31 -0.61 6.76
CA ILE A 62 15.54 -1.66 5.77
C ILE A 62 15.58 -1.08 4.36
N TYR A 63 14.64 -0.18 4.06
CA TYR A 63 14.63 0.51 2.78
C TYR A 63 15.93 1.26 2.52
N LYS A 64 16.43 2.01 3.54
CA LYS A 64 17.69 2.74 3.45
C LYS A 64 18.89 1.84 3.16
N GLU A 65 18.95 0.67 3.79
CA GLU A 65 20.02 -0.31 3.56
C GLU A 65 20.02 -0.84 2.12
N ARG A 66 18.83 -0.95 1.50
CA ARG A 66 18.66 -1.51 0.15
C ARG A 66 18.75 -0.47 -0.98
N PHE A 67 18.16 0.70 -0.77
CA PHE A 67 17.98 1.71 -1.82
C PHE A 67 18.66 3.06 -1.51
N GLY A 68 19.16 3.25 -0.31
CA GLY A 68 19.95 4.41 0.10
C GLY A 68 19.14 5.65 0.46
N LYS A 69 18.07 5.98 -0.28
CA LYS A 69 17.33 7.23 -0.12
C LYS A 69 15.93 6.98 0.46
N VAL A 70 15.72 7.39 1.71
CA VAL A 70 14.41 7.31 2.37
C VAL A 70 14.20 8.48 3.31
N VAL A 71 12.96 8.94 3.42
CA VAL A 71 12.50 9.97 4.35
C VAL A 71 11.49 9.34 5.31
N LEU A 72 11.62 9.65 6.60
CA LEU A 72 10.59 9.30 7.57
C LEU A 72 9.50 10.37 7.48
N GLY A 73 8.29 9.98 7.08
CA GLY A 73 7.22 10.94 6.82
C GLY A 73 5.83 10.32 6.80
N ASP A 74 4.82 11.18 6.92
CA ASP A 74 3.41 10.83 6.88
C ASP A 74 2.85 11.11 5.47
N ALA A 75 2.15 10.13 4.90
CA ALA A 75 1.51 10.25 3.60
C ALA A 75 0.41 11.34 3.55
N HIS A 76 -0.12 11.75 4.71
CA HIS A 76 -1.08 12.85 4.80
C HIS A 76 -0.44 14.24 4.63
N ASN A 77 0.88 14.33 4.77
CA ASN A 77 1.64 15.59 4.65
C ASN A 77 3.07 15.26 4.23
N LEU A 78 3.26 15.04 2.94
CA LEU A 78 4.55 14.64 2.37
C LEU A 78 5.55 15.79 2.44
N PRO A 79 6.77 15.58 2.98
CA PRO A 79 7.76 16.62 3.20
C PRO A 79 8.52 17.01 1.91
N PHE A 80 7.80 17.14 0.81
CA PHE A 80 8.33 17.50 -0.51
C PHE A 80 7.54 18.66 -1.10
N LYS A 81 8.20 19.43 -1.94
CA LYS A 81 7.55 20.51 -2.72
C LYS A 81 6.58 19.92 -3.76
N ASP A 82 5.67 20.75 -4.21
CA ASP A 82 4.78 20.42 -5.33
C ASP A 82 5.59 19.98 -6.55
N LYS A 83 5.09 19.01 -7.28
CA LYS A 83 5.68 18.55 -8.54
C LYS A 83 7.19 18.23 -8.39
N SER A 84 7.60 17.54 -7.31
CA SER A 84 9.01 17.19 -7.04
C SER A 84 9.48 15.94 -7.78
N PHE A 85 8.56 15.01 -8.09
CA PHE A 85 8.89 13.71 -8.66
C PHE A 85 8.17 13.51 -9.99
N ASP A 86 8.87 12.94 -10.98
CA ASP A 86 8.26 12.64 -12.28
C ASP A 86 7.18 11.58 -12.15
N CYS A 87 7.42 10.57 -11.29
CA CYS A 87 6.46 9.53 -10.97
C CYS A 87 6.28 9.40 -9.45
N VAL A 88 5.07 9.11 -9.01
CA VAL A 88 4.76 8.66 -7.66
C VAL A 88 4.20 7.24 -7.74
N VAL A 89 4.63 6.37 -6.85
CA VAL A 89 4.12 5.01 -6.75
C VAL A 89 3.70 4.72 -5.31
N SER A 90 2.70 3.86 -5.13
CA SER A 90 2.31 3.36 -3.82
C SER A 90 1.71 1.97 -3.95
N ASN A 91 2.17 1.03 -3.15
CA ASN A 91 1.69 -0.35 -3.17
C ASN A 91 1.33 -0.84 -1.77
N PHE A 92 0.06 -1.21 -1.56
CA PHE A 92 -0.47 -1.73 -0.28
C PHE A 92 -0.19 -0.81 0.93
N ALA A 93 -0.18 0.51 0.73
CA ALA A 93 0.10 1.48 1.79
C ALA A 93 -1.08 2.43 2.09
N LEU A 94 -1.67 3.06 1.08
CA LEU A 94 -2.61 4.16 1.29
C LEU A 94 -3.95 3.75 1.93
N HIS A 95 -4.34 2.48 1.88
CA HIS A 95 -5.53 2.00 2.62
C HIS A 95 -5.38 2.08 4.15
N TRP A 96 -4.19 2.33 4.67
CA TRP A 96 -3.94 2.58 6.10
C TRP A 96 -4.14 4.05 6.50
N THR A 97 -4.42 4.92 5.55
CA THR A 97 -4.48 6.37 5.70
C THR A 97 -5.90 6.89 5.48
N ASP A 98 -6.11 8.16 5.79
CA ASP A 98 -7.25 8.91 5.27
C ASP A 98 -6.96 9.25 3.79
N ILE A 99 -7.59 8.52 2.87
CA ILE A 99 -7.36 8.67 1.44
C ILE A 99 -7.74 10.05 0.91
N ASN A 100 -8.64 10.75 1.61
CA ASN A 100 -9.03 12.13 1.26
C ASN A 100 -7.89 13.13 1.49
N LYS A 101 -6.84 12.73 2.21
CA LYS A 101 -5.62 13.53 2.42
C LYS A 101 -4.44 12.95 1.65
N SER A 102 -4.22 11.65 1.75
CA SER A 102 -3.02 11.03 1.20
C SER A 102 -2.99 10.97 -0.34
N LEU A 103 -4.14 10.74 -1.00
CA LEU A 103 -4.19 10.76 -2.47
C LEU A 103 -3.93 12.17 -3.03
N PRO A 104 -4.57 13.26 -2.52
CA PRO A 104 -4.21 14.62 -2.92
C PRO A 104 -2.75 14.98 -2.68
N GLU A 105 -2.14 14.52 -1.58
CA GLU A 105 -0.72 14.76 -1.30
C GLU A 105 0.19 14.02 -2.30
N ALA A 106 -0.10 12.76 -2.60
CA ALA A 106 0.61 12.01 -3.63
C ALA A 106 0.54 12.71 -5.01
N LEU A 107 -0.65 13.19 -5.39
CA LEU A 107 -0.84 13.96 -6.61
C LEU A 107 -0.13 15.30 -6.58
N ARG A 108 -0.10 16.01 -5.45
CA ARG A 108 0.58 17.31 -5.29
C ARG A 108 2.08 17.20 -5.59
N VAL A 109 2.74 16.18 -5.07
CA VAL A 109 4.20 16.00 -5.24
C VAL A 109 4.57 15.38 -6.59
N CYS A 110 3.59 14.85 -7.33
CA CYS A 110 3.74 14.21 -8.63
C CYS A 110 3.71 15.25 -9.78
N LYS A 111 4.66 15.14 -10.72
CA LYS A 111 4.65 15.96 -11.95
C LYS A 111 3.81 15.35 -13.06
N ARG A 112 3.93 14.03 -13.26
CA ARG A 112 3.43 13.36 -14.45
C ARG A 112 2.52 12.18 -14.13
N LEU A 113 3.05 11.11 -13.53
CA LEU A 113 2.39 9.82 -13.46
C LEU A 113 2.30 9.31 -12.03
N PHE A 114 1.09 9.07 -11.54
CA PHE A 114 0.86 8.41 -10.27
C PHE A 114 0.26 7.02 -10.49
N LEU A 115 0.92 6.00 -9.92
CA LEU A 115 0.46 4.61 -9.93
C LEU A 115 0.20 4.15 -8.50
N CYS A 116 -0.89 3.46 -8.30
CA CYS A 116 -1.20 2.91 -6.98
C CYS A 116 -1.92 1.57 -7.07
N ALA A 117 -1.59 0.69 -6.14
CA ALA A 117 -2.34 -0.52 -5.86
C ALA A 117 -2.71 -0.54 -4.37
N LEU A 118 -4.00 -0.53 -4.07
CA LEU A 118 -4.48 -0.53 -2.69
C LEU A 118 -5.68 -1.47 -2.50
N PRO A 119 -5.70 -2.24 -1.41
CA PRO A 119 -6.88 -3.00 -0.99
C PRO A 119 -8.09 -2.07 -0.79
N VAL A 120 -9.24 -2.50 -1.30
CA VAL A 120 -10.51 -1.78 -1.25
C VAL A 120 -11.61 -2.59 -0.57
N GLU A 121 -12.78 -2.02 -0.40
CA GLU A 121 -13.96 -2.67 0.16
C GLU A 121 -14.21 -4.04 -0.49
N GLY A 122 -14.53 -5.04 0.32
CA GLY A 122 -14.60 -6.44 -0.07
C GLY A 122 -13.33 -7.26 0.23
N SER A 123 -12.20 -6.59 0.56
CA SER A 123 -11.00 -7.27 1.06
C SER A 123 -11.26 -7.82 2.46
N LEU A 124 -10.96 -9.11 2.68
CA LEU A 124 -10.99 -9.75 4.01
C LEU A 124 -12.18 -9.28 4.88
N PRO A 125 -13.44 -9.43 4.42
CA PRO A 125 -14.61 -8.82 5.08
C PRO A 125 -14.77 -9.25 6.55
N GLN A 126 -14.23 -10.43 6.90
CA GLN A 126 -14.28 -10.96 8.28
C GLN A 126 -13.45 -10.13 9.27
N THR A 127 -12.50 -9.32 8.78
CA THR A 127 -11.66 -8.48 9.65
C THR A 127 -12.41 -7.25 10.15
N GLY A 128 -13.42 -6.80 9.43
CA GLY A 128 -14.12 -5.54 9.66
C GLY A 128 -13.20 -4.31 9.53
N PHE A 129 -12.09 -4.44 8.76
CA PHE A 129 -11.22 -3.31 8.47
C PHE A 129 -11.94 -2.34 7.50
N PRO A 130 -11.87 -1.02 7.73
CA PRO A 130 -12.56 -0.02 6.91
C PRO A 130 -11.75 0.28 5.63
N PHE A 131 -11.74 -0.67 4.70
CA PHE A 131 -11.11 -0.42 3.40
C PHE A 131 -11.86 0.67 2.64
N PRO A 132 -11.14 1.54 1.89
CA PRO A 132 -11.77 2.57 1.07
C PRO A 132 -12.65 1.96 -0.03
N LYS A 133 -13.67 2.70 -0.46
CA LYS A 133 -14.51 2.31 -1.59
C LYS A 133 -13.85 2.70 -2.91
N VAL A 134 -14.07 1.89 -3.94
CA VAL A 134 -13.55 2.13 -5.30
C VAL A 134 -14.04 3.49 -5.83
N GLU A 135 -15.32 3.80 -5.63
CA GLU A 135 -15.95 5.03 -6.07
C GLU A 135 -15.37 6.26 -5.39
N GLU A 136 -15.01 6.14 -4.11
CA GLU A 136 -14.39 7.21 -3.33
C GLU A 136 -12.99 7.55 -3.92
N VAL A 137 -12.18 6.54 -4.18
CA VAL A 137 -10.87 6.71 -4.83
C VAL A 137 -11.04 7.34 -6.22
N GLY A 138 -11.95 6.83 -7.04
CA GLY A 138 -12.24 7.34 -8.37
C GLY A 138 -12.60 8.82 -8.36
N SER A 139 -13.52 9.23 -7.49
CA SER A 139 -13.97 10.63 -7.35
C SER A 139 -12.83 11.59 -6.98
N ILE A 140 -11.92 11.16 -6.09
CA ILE A 140 -10.74 11.97 -5.71
C ILE A 140 -9.81 12.15 -6.93
N LEU A 141 -9.55 11.07 -7.68
CA LEU A 141 -8.63 11.11 -8.83
C LEU A 141 -9.18 11.98 -9.96
N GLU A 142 -10.44 11.79 -10.35
CA GLU A 142 -11.10 12.53 -11.43
C GLU A 142 -11.06 14.05 -11.23
N SER A 143 -11.13 14.50 -9.97
CA SER A 143 -11.06 15.92 -9.64
C SER A 143 -9.69 16.57 -9.92
N LYS A 144 -8.60 15.79 -9.97
CA LYS A 144 -7.22 16.29 -9.97
C LYS A 144 -6.32 15.72 -11.07
N ALA A 145 -6.73 14.61 -11.68
CA ALA A 145 -5.92 13.87 -12.64
C ALA A 145 -6.76 13.33 -13.80
N THR A 146 -6.09 12.84 -14.83
CA THR A 146 -6.70 12.07 -15.93
C THR A 146 -6.38 10.59 -15.68
N ILE A 147 -7.40 9.79 -15.43
CA ILE A 147 -7.26 8.35 -15.20
C ILE A 147 -6.90 7.67 -16.52
N LYS A 148 -5.85 6.85 -16.51
CA LYS A 148 -5.39 6.05 -17.66
C LYS A 148 -5.78 4.58 -17.50
N SER A 149 -5.56 4.02 -16.32
CA SER A 149 -5.95 2.67 -15.96
C SER A 149 -6.69 2.68 -14.64
N PHE A 150 -7.76 1.90 -14.50
CA PHE A 150 -8.56 1.82 -13.27
C PHE A 150 -9.33 0.51 -13.27
N PHE A 151 -8.88 -0.47 -12.50
CA PHE A 151 -9.51 -1.78 -12.44
C PHE A 151 -9.26 -2.47 -11.10
N VAL A 152 -10.13 -3.41 -10.77
CA VAL A 152 -10.03 -4.21 -9.54
C VAL A 152 -9.65 -5.64 -9.89
N GLU A 153 -8.73 -6.21 -9.11
CA GLU A 153 -8.29 -7.59 -9.21
C GLU A 153 -8.33 -8.26 -7.84
N ASP A 154 -8.81 -9.49 -7.76
CA ASP A 154 -8.83 -10.27 -6.54
C ASP A 154 -7.51 -11.05 -6.41
N ILE A 155 -6.72 -10.73 -5.38
CA ILE A 155 -5.44 -11.37 -5.08
C ILE A 155 -5.63 -12.35 -3.93
N LEU A 156 -5.48 -13.64 -4.22
CA LEU A 156 -5.56 -14.67 -3.20
C LEU A 156 -4.41 -14.56 -2.20
N ILE A 157 -4.72 -14.77 -0.93
CA ILE A 157 -3.72 -14.93 0.13
C ILE A 157 -3.41 -16.43 0.21
N PRO A 158 -2.19 -16.88 -0.15
CA PRO A 158 -1.89 -18.30 -0.29
C PRO A 158 -1.61 -18.99 1.04
N PHE A 159 -2.27 -18.53 2.11
CA PHE A 159 -2.09 -19.05 3.46
C PHE A 159 -3.44 -19.46 4.05
N GLN A 160 -3.46 -20.57 4.80
CA GLN A 160 -4.64 -21.09 5.48
C GLN A 160 -4.31 -21.44 6.95
N GLY A 161 -5.34 -21.60 7.78
CA GLY A 161 -5.20 -22.00 9.17
C GLY A 161 -4.23 -21.11 9.95
N TRP A 162 -3.26 -21.71 10.62
CA TRP A 162 -2.28 -21.00 11.43
C TRP A 162 -1.32 -20.10 10.61
N ASP A 163 -1.05 -20.48 9.36
CA ASP A 163 -0.19 -19.65 8.50
C ASP A 163 -0.90 -18.38 8.05
N LEU A 164 -2.23 -18.39 7.92
CA LEU A 164 -2.99 -17.16 7.73
C LEU A 164 -2.89 -16.23 8.95
N ILE A 165 -2.88 -16.77 10.18
CA ILE A 165 -2.63 -15.95 11.39
C ILE A 165 -1.22 -15.36 11.38
N ARG A 166 -0.21 -16.15 11.00
CA ARG A 166 1.17 -15.67 10.85
C ARG A 166 1.27 -14.59 9.80
N PHE A 167 0.63 -14.77 8.65
CA PHE A 167 0.53 -13.74 7.62
C PHE A 167 -0.01 -12.42 8.21
N PHE A 168 -1.15 -12.43 8.90
CA PHE A 168 -1.69 -11.23 9.54
C PHE A 168 -0.73 -10.61 10.56
N HIS A 169 -0.01 -11.43 11.29
CA HIS A 169 0.97 -10.96 12.29
C HIS A 169 2.17 -10.29 11.62
N TYR A 170 2.80 -10.97 10.66
CA TYR A 170 4.06 -10.55 10.05
C TYR A 170 3.89 -9.43 9.02
N THR A 171 2.76 -9.37 8.33
CA THR A 171 2.47 -8.25 7.40
C THR A 171 1.83 -7.03 8.07
N GLY A 172 1.53 -7.11 9.39
CA GLY A 172 0.83 -6.04 10.10
C GLY A 172 -0.68 -6.00 9.86
N SER A 173 -1.25 -6.88 9.04
CA SER A 173 -2.69 -6.93 8.69
C SER A 173 -3.61 -7.34 9.86
N SER A 174 -3.04 -7.68 11.03
CA SER A 174 -3.81 -7.87 12.27
C SER A 174 -4.23 -6.57 12.96
N TYR A 175 -3.86 -5.43 12.42
CA TYR A 175 -4.28 -4.13 12.92
C TYR A 175 -5.64 -3.75 12.33
N ASN A 176 -6.53 -3.23 13.18
CA ASN A 176 -7.77 -2.60 12.74
C ASN A 176 -7.99 -1.33 13.57
N PRO A 177 -8.01 -0.14 12.94
CA PRO A 177 -8.14 1.14 13.65
C PRO A 177 -9.48 1.32 14.38
N LEU A 178 -10.52 0.57 13.98
CA LEU A 178 -11.83 0.61 14.63
C LEU A 178 -11.89 -0.17 15.96
N LEU A 179 -10.85 -0.96 16.26
CA LEU A 179 -10.82 -1.74 17.49
C LEU A 179 -10.11 -0.97 18.61
N LYS A 180 -10.62 -1.09 19.83
CA LYS A 180 -9.95 -0.59 21.04
C LYS A 180 -8.55 -1.24 21.14
N GLY A 181 -7.50 -0.42 21.11
CA GLY A 181 -6.10 -0.87 21.05
C GLY A 181 -5.58 -1.26 19.67
N GLY A 182 -6.40 -1.17 18.61
CA GLY A 182 -5.97 -1.33 17.23
C GLY A 182 -5.52 -2.74 16.81
N ILE A 183 -5.64 -3.74 17.68
CA ILE A 183 -5.12 -5.10 17.44
C ILE A 183 -6.26 -6.12 17.55
N ILE A 184 -6.40 -6.97 16.53
CA ILE A 184 -7.30 -8.12 16.59
C ILE A 184 -6.70 -9.16 17.56
N SER A 185 -7.46 -9.58 18.57
CA SER A 185 -6.99 -10.59 19.52
C SER A 185 -6.79 -11.95 18.83
N LYS A 186 -5.85 -12.77 19.36
CA LYS A 186 -5.59 -14.14 18.87
C LYS A 186 -6.88 -14.96 18.78
N ARG A 187 -7.71 -14.94 19.82
CA ARG A 187 -9.01 -15.66 19.86
C ARG A 187 -9.95 -15.21 18.72
N ARG A 188 -9.99 -13.93 18.41
CA ARG A 188 -10.79 -13.41 17.30
C ARG A 188 -10.23 -13.83 15.94
N LEU A 189 -8.90 -13.82 15.77
CA LEU A 189 -8.25 -14.35 14.58
C LEU A 189 -8.54 -15.85 14.40
N GLU A 190 -8.42 -16.64 15.45
CA GLU A 190 -8.73 -18.09 15.43
C GLU A 190 -10.19 -18.35 15.06
N SER A 191 -11.12 -17.52 15.53
CA SER A 191 -12.53 -17.60 15.12
C SER A 191 -12.71 -17.24 13.66
N MET A 192 -12.04 -16.19 13.20
CA MET A 192 -12.12 -15.73 11.82
C MET A 192 -11.61 -16.75 10.81
N ILE A 193 -10.45 -17.37 11.05
CA ILE A 193 -9.88 -18.36 10.12
C ILE A 193 -10.76 -19.59 9.91
N LYS A 194 -11.64 -19.91 10.86
CA LYS A 194 -12.62 -20.99 10.70
C LYS A 194 -13.74 -20.65 9.72
N THR A 195 -13.95 -19.37 9.45
CA THR A 195 -14.99 -18.84 8.56
C THR A 195 -14.45 -18.34 7.22
N ILE A 196 -13.12 -18.23 7.08
CA ILE A 196 -12.48 -17.78 5.86
C ILE A 196 -12.11 -19.00 5.01
N ASP A 197 -12.88 -19.27 3.98
CA ASP A 197 -12.60 -20.34 3.03
C ASP A 197 -11.51 -19.92 2.02
N LYS A 198 -11.67 -18.76 1.41
CA LYS A 198 -10.72 -18.20 0.42
C LYS A 198 -10.31 -16.79 0.83
N PRO A 199 -9.25 -16.63 1.64
CA PRO A 199 -8.80 -15.30 2.01
C PRO A 199 -8.24 -14.57 0.78
N LEU A 200 -8.74 -13.36 0.53
CA LEU A 200 -8.29 -12.53 -0.59
C LEU A 200 -8.26 -11.04 -0.23
N PHE A 201 -7.42 -10.32 -0.94
CA PHE A 201 -7.54 -8.88 -1.08
C PHE A 201 -8.19 -8.54 -2.41
N ARG A 202 -9.20 -7.70 -2.36
CA ARG A 202 -9.74 -7.02 -3.53
C ARG A 202 -8.93 -5.75 -3.75
N VAL A 203 -8.10 -5.71 -4.78
CA VAL A 203 -7.10 -4.65 -4.96
C VAL A 203 -7.49 -3.77 -6.15
N LEU A 204 -7.63 -2.48 -5.88
CA LEU A 204 -7.75 -1.48 -6.94
C LEU A 204 -6.36 -1.11 -7.44
N PHE A 205 -6.16 -1.28 -8.73
CA PHE A 205 -5.02 -0.79 -9.50
C PHE A 205 -5.43 0.44 -10.29
N PHE A 206 -4.62 1.47 -10.21
CA PHE A 206 -4.82 2.62 -11.09
C PHE A 206 -3.51 3.28 -11.51
N SER A 207 -3.56 3.91 -12.68
CA SER A 207 -2.59 4.91 -13.12
C SER A 207 -3.33 6.18 -13.55
N CYS A 208 -2.77 7.34 -13.24
CA CYS A 208 -3.32 8.61 -13.67
C CYS A 208 -2.22 9.63 -13.99
N GLU A 209 -2.48 10.49 -14.95
CA GLU A 209 -1.66 11.66 -15.27
C GLU A 209 -2.17 12.88 -14.51
N VAL A 210 -1.25 13.54 -13.80
CA VAL A 210 -1.57 14.74 -13.04
C VAL A 210 -1.88 15.88 -13.99
N LYS A 211 -3.01 16.56 -13.78
CA LYS A 211 -3.36 17.78 -14.55
C LYS A 211 -2.34 18.87 -14.28
N GLY A 212 -1.90 19.51 -15.35
CA GLY A 212 -0.88 20.56 -15.33
C GLY A 212 -1.26 21.81 -14.53
#